data_df92cc3c7fc68072400605d8c5ff54c8
#
_entry.id   df92cc3c7fc68072400605d8c5ff54c8
#
_cell.length_a   1.000
_cell.length_b   1.000
_cell.length_c   1.000
_cell.angle_alpha   90.00
_cell.angle_beta   90.00
_cell.angle_gamma   90.00
#
_symmetry.space_group_name_H-M   'P 1'
#
loop_
_entity.id
_entity.type
_entity.pdbx_description
1 polymer ?
#
loop_
_entity_poly.entity_id
_entity_poly.type
_entity_poly.pdbx_seq_one_letter_code
_entity_poly.pdbx_strand_id
1 'polypeptide(L)'
;MNTDGSAAEAKPAVLFLCVENAGRSQMALGFFAHYAGVQAIGWSGGSAPAAAINPVAVQAMGELGIDISGEFPKPWTDEVVRSADVVITMGCGDSCPFYPGKRYDDWKVTDPKGGGIEHVRGIRDEIEQRVLTLLGELGVTPERSITRE
;
A
#
# COMPACT_ATOMS: atom_id res chain seq x y z
N MET A 1 -12.53 -1.82 -31.78
CA MET A 1 -12.24 -1.90 -31.17
C MET A 1 -11.88 -1.88 -30.34
N ASN A 2 -11.81 -1.72 -30.28
CA ASN A 2 -11.45 -1.70 -29.48
C ASN A 2 -10.68 -1.75 -29.00
N THR A 3 -10.73 -1.99 -29.40
CA THR A 3 -9.85 -2.13 -29.02
C THR A 3 -9.25 -1.41 -28.22
N ASP A 4 -8.93 -0.75 -28.31
CA ASP A 4 -8.50 -0.09 -27.40
C ASP A 4 -8.85 -0.35 -26.25
N GLY A 5 -9.63 -0.80 -26.21
CA GLY A 5 -10.07 -1.19 -24.96
C GLY A 5 -9.03 -1.94 -24.19
N SER A 6 -8.33 -2.81 -24.80
CA SER A 6 -7.33 -3.58 -24.07
C SER A 6 -6.24 -2.70 -23.46
N ALA A 7 -5.79 -1.69 -24.18
CA ALA A 7 -4.80 -0.78 -23.64
C ALA A 7 -5.38 -0.01 -22.46
N ALA A 8 -6.63 0.42 -22.59
CA ALA A 8 -7.28 1.14 -21.50
C ALA A 8 -7.49 0.26 -20.28
N GLU A 9 -7.54 -1.04 -20.47
CA GLU A 9 -7.76 -1.96 -19.37
C GLU A 9 -6.49 -2.35 -18.65
N ALA A 10 -5.33 -1.95 -19.16
CA ALA A 10 -4.05 -2.26 -18.54
C ALA A 10 -3.82 -1.33 -17.36
N LYS A 11 -4.48 -1.62 -16.24
CA LYS A 11 -4.38 -0.81 -15.05
C LYS A 11 -3.03 -1.03 -14.37
N PRO A 12 -2.43 0.02 -13.81
CA PRO A 12 -1.21 -0.19 -13.04
C PRO A 12 -1.51 -1.03 -11.80
N ALA A 13 -0.61 -1.95 -11.50
CA ALA A 13 -0.73 -2.82 -10.33
C ALA A 13 0.46 -2.54 -9.42
N VAL A 14 0.19 -2.25 -8.16
CA VAL A 14 1.20 -1.89 -7.17
C VAL A 14 1.14 -2.86 -6.00
N LEU A 15 2.30 -3.36 -5.59
CA LEU A 15 2.44 -4.24 -4.44
C LEU A 15 3.20 -3.50 -3.34
N PHE A 16 2.60 -3.41 -2.16
CA PHE A 16 3.22 -2.78 -1.00
C PHE A 16 3.74 -3.86 -0.06
N LEU A 17 5.01 -3.81 0.26
CA LEU A 17 5.68 -4.82 1.08
C LEU A 17 6.31 -4.18 2.31
N CYS A 18 6.16 -4.85 3.45
CA CYS A 18 6.94 -4.55 4.64
C CYS A 18 7.24 -5.86 5.33
N VAL A 19 7.78 -5.83 6.55
CA VAL A 19 8.17 -7.07 7.20
C VAL A 19 6.94 -7.85 7.65
N GLU A 20 6.08 -7.25 8.47
CA GLU A 20 4.99 -7.97 9.11
C GLU A 20 3.65 -7.87 8.41
N ASN A 21 3.54 -6.95 7.44
CA ASN A 21 2.27 -6.70 6.74
C ASN A 21 1.13 -6.42 7.73
N ALA A 22 1.46 -5.76 8.83
CA ALA A 22 0.49 -5.46 9.88
C ALA A 22 0.25 -3.97 10.04
N GLY A 23 1.16 -3.13 9.56
CA GLY A 23 1.06 -1.67 9.72
C GLY A 23 1.31 -0.93 8.42
N ARG A 24 2.59 -0.71 8.08
CA ARG A 24 2.96 0.17 6.97
C ARG A 24 2.32 -0.21 5.64
N SER A 25 2.49 -1.45 5.21
CA SER A 25 1.96 -1.87 3.92
C SER A 25 0.44 -1.93 3.90
N GLN A 26 -0.18 -2.23 5.05
CA GLN A 26 -1.65 -2.23 5.14
C GLN A 26 -2.20 -0.81 5.03
N MET A 27 -1.57 0.16 5.69
CA MET A 27 -1.99 1.55 5.59
C MET A 27 -1.80 2.07 4.17
N ALA A 28 -0.66 1.73 3.54
CA ALA A 28 -0.39 2.16 2.18
C ALA A 28 -1.44 1.61 1.21
N LEU A 29 -1.76 0.33 1.33
CA LEU A 29 -2.80 -0.27 0.49
C LEU A 29 -4.15 0.39 0.74
N GLY A 30 -4.46 0.69 2.00
CA GLY A 30 -5.72 1.36 2.34
C GLY A 30 -5.85 2.69 1.64
N PHE A 31 -4.82 3.52 1.68
CA PHE A 31 -4.85 4.80 0.96
C PHE A 31 -4.92 4.60 -0.54
N PHE A 32 -4.11 3.67 -1.05
CA PHE A 32 -4.06 3.43 -2.49
C PHE A 32 -5.43 3.03 -3.02
N ALA A 33 -6.07 2.06 -2.37
CA ALA A 33 -7.39 1.61 -2.79
C ALA A 33 -8.44 2.71 -2.66
N HIS A 34 -8.35 3.50 -1.59
CA HIS A 34 -9.32 4.58 -1.37
C HIS A 34 -9.24 5.62 -2.47
N TYR A 35 -8.03 6.06 -2.82
CA TYR A 35 -7.87 7.13 -3.81
C TYR A 35 -7.97 6.64 -5.24
N ALA A 36 -7.46 5.44 -5.53
CA ALA A 36 -7.42 4.95 -6.91
C ALA A 36 -8.75 4.39 -7.38
N GLY A 37 -9.54 3.85 -6.46
CA GLY A 37 -10.80 3.20 -6.85
C GLY A 37 -10.51 2.10 -7.86
N VAL A 38 -11.20 2.14 -8.98
CA VAL A 38 -11.06 1.11 -10.01
C VAL A 38 -9.96 1.41 -11.03
N GLN A 39 -9.23 2.51 -10.87
CA GLN A 39 -8.21 2.92 -11.84
C GLN A 39 -6.92 2.12 -11.72
N ALA A 40 -6.69 1.47 -10.59
CA ALA A 40 -5.45 0.75 -10.34
C ALA A 40 -5.73 -0.45 -9.44
N ILE A 41 -4.77 -1.37 -9.40
CA ILE A 41 -4.87 -2.58 -8.59
C ILE A 41 -3.79 -2.51 -7.52
N GLY A 42 -4.17 -2.81 -6.27
CA GLY A 42 -3.21 -2.80 -5.17
C GLY A 42 -3.20 -4.11 -4.41
N TRP A 43 -2.02 -4.50 -3.95
CA TRP A 43 -1.83 -5.66 -3.10
C TRP A 43 -0.84 -5.31 -1.99
N SER A 44 -0.83 -6.11 -0.93
CA SER A 44 0.16 -5.98 0.12
C SER A 44 0.64 -7.35 0.57
N GLY A 45 1.82 -7.39 1.19
CA GLY A 45 2.36 -8.63 1.73
C GLY A 45 3.53 -8.33 2.65
N GLY A 46 4.02 -9.37 3.31
CA GLY A 46 5.13 -9.26 4.22
C GLY A 46 6.12 -10.39 4.07
N SER A 47 7.36 -10.14 4.49
CA SER A 47 8.40 -11.16 4.49
C SER A 47 8.27 -12.09 5.70
N ALA A 48 7.67 -11.58 6.79
CA ALA A 48 7.44 -12.35 8.01
C ALA A 48 6.12 -11.88 8.62
N PRO A 49 4.99 -12.32 8.07
CA PRO A 49 3.68 -11.78 8.49
C PRO A 49 3.41 -11.97 9.96
N ALA A 50 2.84 -10.95 10.60
CA ALA A 50 2.40 -11.04 11.98
C ALA A 50 1.12 -11.86 12.07
N ALA A 51 0.72 -12.16 13.31
CA ALA A 51 -0.51 -12.93 13.54
C ALA A 51 -1.77 -12.11 13.27
N ALA A 52 -1.70 -10.77 13.46
CA ALA A 52 -2.86 -9.92 13.30
C ALA A 52 -2.43 -8.53 12.87
N ILE A 53 -3.37 -7.80 12.28
CA ILE A 53 -3.12 -6.42 11.86
C ILE A 53 -2.93 -5.54 13.11
N ASN A 54 -2.11 -4.50 12.96
CA ASN A 54 -1.83 -3.57 14.07
C ASN A 54 -3.10 -2.79 14.41
N PRO A 55 -3.63 -2.94 15.65
CA PRO A 55 -4.90 -2.28 15.97
C PRO A 55 -4.80 -0.76 16.02
N VAL A 56 -3.62 -0.20 16.30
CA VAL A 56 -3.45 1.25 16.28
C VAL A 56 -3.46 1.76 14.84
N ALA A 57 -2.93 0.98 13.91
CA ALA A 57 -3.03 1.33 12.49
C ALA A 57 -4.48 1.32 12.03
N VAL A 58 -5.25 0.32 12.47
CA VAL A 58 -6.69 0.26 12.16
C VAL A 58 -7.39 1.52 12.69
N GLN A 59 -7.07 1.90 13.93
CA GLN A 59 -7.67 3.09 14.53
C GLN A 59 -7.29 4.36 13.76
N ALA A 60 -6.03 4.51 13.42
CA ALA A 60 -5.56 5.70 12.72
C ALA A 60 -6.21 5.84 11.34
N MET A 61 -6.33 4.74 10.61
CA MET A 61 -7.00 4.77 9.30
C MET A 61 -8.49 5.03 9.45
N GLY A 62 -9.09 4.46 10.48
CA GLY A 62 -10.51 4.67 10.75
C GLY A 62 -10.85 6.12 11.00
N GLU A 63 -9.93 6.90 11.57
CA GLU A 63 -10.13 8.34 11.77
C GLU A 63 -10.36 9.08 10.45
N LEU A 64 -9.85 8.54 9.36
CA LEU A 64 -9.99 9.13 8.04
C LEU A 64 -11.08 8.47 7.21
N GLY A 65 -11.85 7.57 7.83
CA GLY A 65 -12.93 6.87 7.14
C GLY A 65 -12.47 5.70 6.29
N ILE A 66 -11.24 5.26 6.48
CA ILE A 66 -10.69 4.11 5.73
C ILE A 66 -10.64 2.91 6.68
N ASP A 67 -11.47 1.92 6.40
CA ASP A 67 -11.60 0.74 7.27
C ASP A 67 -10.70 -0.38 6.78
N ILE A 68 -9.63 -0.66 7.53
CA ILE A 68 -8.75 -1.78 7.24
C ILE A 68 -8.89 -2.88 8.28
N SER A 69 -9.95 -2.85 9.09
CA SER A 69 -10.13 -3.81 10.17
C SER A 69 -10.37 -5.23 9.66
N GLY A 70 -10.84 -5.38 8.44
CA GLY A 70 -11.06 -6.68 7.83
C GLY A 70 -9.83 -7.28 7.17
N GLU A 71 -8.73 -6.55 7.15
CA GLU A 71 -7.51 -7.05 6.54
C GLU A 71 -6.73 -7.93 7.50
N PHE A 72 -5.84 -8.73 6.95
CA PHE A 72 -5.00 -9.60 7.77
C PHE A 72 -3.60 -9.67 7.15
N PRO A 73 -2.57 -9.88 7.98
CA PRO A 73 -1.21 -10.04 7.47
C PRO A 73 -1.09 -11.31 6.63
N LYS A 74 -0.34 -11.21 5.53
CA LYS A 74 -0.14 -12.32 4.62
C LYS A 74 1.23 -12.23 3.99
N PRO A 75 1.80 -13.39 3.59
CA PRO A 75 3.10 -13.36 2.93
C PRO A 75 2.94 -12.88 1.50
N TRP A 76 4.02 -12.33 0.94
CA TRP A 76 4.06 -12.10 -0.49
C TRP A 76 4.27 -13.45 -1.20
N THR A 77 3.86 -13.52 -2.47
CA THR A 77 4.06 -14.70 -3.29
C THR A 77 4.75 -14.30 -4.58
N ASP A 78 5.44 -15.26 -5.22
CA ASP A 78 6.04 -15.00 -6.52
C ASP A 78 5.00 -14.51 -7.52
N GLU A 79 3.81 -15.10 -7.46
CA GLU A 79 2.75 -14.76 -8.38
C GLU A 79 2.36 -13.30 -8.26
N VAL A 80 2.17 -12.81 -7.05
CA VAL A 80 1.74 -11.42 -6.85
C VAL A 80 2.86 -10.45 -7.23
N VAL A 81 4.12 -10.81 -6.94
CA VAL A 81 5.24 -9.95 -7.33
C VAL A 81 5.33 -9.86 -8.86
N ARG A 82 5.18 -10.99 -9.54
CA ARG A 82 5.24 -11.00 -11.00
C ARG A 82 4.11 -10.22 -11.64
N SER A 83 2.95 -10.17 -10.97
CA SER A 83 1.80 -9.46 -11.47
C SER A 83 1.88 -7.96 -11.25
N ALA A 84 2.75 -7.50 -10.36
CA ALA A 84 2.86 -6.09 -10.04
C ALA A 84 3.72 -5.35 -11.06
N ASP A 85 3.33 -4.14 -11.40
CA ASP A 85 4.15 -3.25 -12.22
C ASP A 85 5.13 -2.47 -11.36
N VAL A 86 4.72 -2.15 -10.14
CA VAL A 86 5.51 -1.37 -9.18
C VAL A 86 5.52 -2.13 -7.86
N VAL A 87 6.69 -2.25 -7.26
CA VAL A 87 6.84 -2.86 -5.94
C VAL A 87 7.41 -1.80 -5.01
N ILE A 88 6.67 -1.50 -3.95
CA ILE A 88 7.08 -0.53 -2.94
C ILE A 88 7.45 -1.30 -1.69
N THR A 89 8.70 -1.17 -1.26
CA THR A 89 9.16 -1.84 -0.04
C THR A 89 9.27 -0.83 1.09
N MET A 90 8.98 -1.28 2.30
CA MET A 90 9.03 -0.44 3.49
C MET A 90 9.68 -1.23 4.61
N GLY A 91 11.00 -1.24 4.62
CA GLY A 91 11.75 -1.78 5.74
C GLY A 91 12.05 -3.27 5.70
N CYS A 92 11.76 -3.97 4.61
CA CYS A 92 12.07 -5.41 4.54
C CYS A 92 13.48 -5.70 4.01
N GLY A 93 14.16 -4.70 3.45
CA GLY A 93 15.53 -4.89 3.00
C GLY A 93 15.67 -6.06 2.04
N ASP A 94 16.69 -6.88 2.28
CA ASP A 94 16.98 -8.02 1.40
C ASP A 94 15.95 -9.14 1.51
N SER A 95 15.05 -9.06 2.50
CA SER A 95 13.99 -10.05 2.64
C SER A 95 12.89 -9.90 1.61
N CYS A 96 12.85 -8.77 0.89
CA CYS A 96 11.87 -8.55 -0.15
C CYS A 96 12.42 -9.01 -1.49
N PRO A 97 11.55 -9.51 -2.38
CA PRO A 97 12.01 -10.04 -3.67
C PRO A 97 12.40 -8.94 -4.62
N PHE A 98 13.26 -9.27 -5.57
CA PHE A 98 13.62 -8.37 -6.64
C PHE A 98 13.60 -9.12 -7.97
N TYR A 99 12.71 -8.72 -8.87
CA TYR A 99 12.63 -9.28 -10.22
C TYR A 99 12.92 -8.16 -11.22
N PRO A 100 13.83 -8.39 -12.20
CA PRO A 100 14.15 -7.36 -13.20
C PRO A 100 12.93 -6.96 -14.02
N GLY A 101 12.97 -5.74 -14.54
CA GLY A 101 11.94 -5.25 -15.44
C GLY A 101 10.76 -4.57 -14.77
N LYS A 102 10.80 -4.41 -13.46
CA LYS A 102 9.75 -3.75 -12.70
C LYS A 102 10.29 -2.49 -12.05
N ARG A 103 9.41 -1.57 -11.71
CA ARG A 103 9.79 -0.41 -10.92
C ARG A 103 9.79 -0.81 -9.45
N TYR A 104 10.90 -0.54 -8.76
CA TYR A 104 11.05 -0.76 -7.33
C TYR A 104 11.40 0.54 -6.65
N ASP A 105 10.66 0.89 -5.61
CA ASP A 105 10.97 2.03 -4.75
C ASP A 105 10.99 1.56 -3.31
N ASP A 106 11.95 2.06 -2.54
CA ASP A 106 12.02 1.77 -1.12
C ASP A 106 11.64 3.02 -0.34
N TRP A 107 10.52 2.93 0.37
CA TRP A 107 10.05 4.04 1.19
C TRP A 107 10.58 3.87 2.61
N LYS A 108 11.34 4.83 3.06
CA LYS A 108 11.90 4.78 4.40
C LYS A 108 10.89 5.37 5.37
N VAL A 109 10.05 4.49 5.88
CA VAL A 109 8.95 4.85 6.77
C VAL A 109 9.15 4.13 8.09
N THR A 110 9.00 4.87 9.20
CA THR A 110 9.14 4.32 10.54
C THR A 110 8.10 3.21 10.78
N ASP A 111 8.53 2.14 11.44
CA ASP A 111 7.64 1.04 11.81
C ASP A 111 6.71 1.51 12.94
N PRO A 112 5.38 1.43 12.77
CA PRO A 112 4.44 1.85 13.81
C PRO A 112 4.34 0.89 14.98
N LYS A 113 4.96 -0.28 14.91
CA LYS A 113 4.84 -1.31 15.93
C LYS A 113 5.23 -0.76 17.30
N GLY A 114 4.36 -0.96 18.28
CA GLY A 114 4.61 -0.52 19.66
C GLY A 114 4.35 0.94 19.90
N GLY A 115 4.00 1.71 18.90
CA GLY A 115 3.73 3.14 19.05
C GLY A 115 2.26 3.41 19.37
N GLY A 116 2.02 4.52 20.05
CA GLY A 116 0.65 4.97 20.34
C GLY A 116 0.05 5.69 19.16
N ILE A 117 -1.19 6.14 19.35
CA ILE A 117 -1.97 6.71 18.24
C ILE A 117 -1.32 7.96 17.64
N GLU A 118 -0.72 8.82 18.47
CA GLU A 118 -0.11 10.04 17.91
C GLU A 118 1.09 9.72 17.05
N HIS A 119 1.89 8.74 17.48
CA HIS A 119 3.04 8.30 16.70
C HIS A 119 2.58 7.70 15.36
N VAL A 120 1.56 6.87 15.41
CA VAL A 120 1.05 6.19 14.21
C VAL A 120 0.38 7.17 13.26
N ARG A 121 -0.26 8.23 13.81
CA ARG A 121 -0.85 9.27 12.94
C ARG A 121 0.20 9.94 12.06
N GLY A 122 1.37 10.23 12.61
CA GLY A 122 2.45 10.83 11.83
C GLY A 122 2.93 9.91 10.73
N ILE A 123 3.09 8.64 11.05
CA ILE A 123 3.50 7.64 10.07
C ILE A 123 2.42 7.49 8.98
N ARG A 124 1.16 7.42 9.39
CA ARG A 124 0.03 7.34 8.48
C ARG A 124 0.04 8.51 7.49
N ASP A 125 0.24 9.72 8.01
CA ASP A 125 0.17 10.91 7.16
C ASP A 125 1.33 10.95 6.18
N GLU A 126 2.51 10.47 6.57
CA GLU A 126 3.63 10.37 5.66
C GLU A 126 3.34 9.36 4.55
N ILE A 127 2.78 8.20 4.91
CA ILE A 127 2.44 7.18 3.93
C ILE A 127 1.41 7.73 2.95
N GLU A 128 0.43 8.48 3.45
CA GLU A 128 -0.58 9.07 2.58
C GLU A 128 0.05 9.95 1.51
N GLN A 129 1.00 10.81 1.90
CA GLN A 129 1.65 11.69 0.95
C GLN A 129 2.44 10.92 -0.11
N ARG A 130 3.10 9.86 0.31
CA ARG A 130 3.86 9.02 -0.62
C ARG A 130 2.93 8.31 -1.60
N VAL A 131 1.77 7.84 -1.12
CA VAL A 131 0.79 7.19 -1.99
C VAL A 131 0.23 8.17 -3.00
N LEU A 132 -0.10 9.39 -2.57
CA LEU A 132 -0.62 10.40 -3.49
C LEU A 132 0.40 10.77 -4.55
N THR A 133 1.67 10.90 -4.18
CA THR A 133 2.74 11.16 -5.14
C THR A 133 2.85 10.01 -6.14
N LEU A 134 2.81 8.78 -5.66
CA LEU A 134 2.88 7.61 -6.53
C LEU A 134 1.72 7.59 -7.52
N LEU A 135 0.51 7.85 -7.04
CA LEU A 135 -0.66 7.87 -7.93
C LEU A 135 -0.49 8.91 -9.03
N GLY A 136 0.03 10.09 -8.69
CA GLY A 136 0.31 11.10 -9.71
C GLY A 136 1.31 10.62 -10.74
N GLU A 137 2.35 9.91 -10.31
CA GLU A 137 3.36 9.36 -11.21
C GLU A 137 2.78 8.28 -12.12
N LEU A 138 1.77 7.58 -11.64
CA LEU A 138 1.12 6.52 -12.42
C LEU A 138 -0.01 7.05 -13.31
N GLY A 139 -0.27 8.36 -13.25
CA GLY A 139 -1.34 8.94 -14.05
C GLY A 139 -2.73 8.66 -13.50
N VAL A 140 -2.82 8.34 -12.21
CA VAL A 140 -4.10 8.04 -11.57
C VAL A 140 -4.59 9.29 -10.85
N THR A 141 -5.81 9.71 -11.17
CA THR A 141 -6.44 10.87 -10.52
C THR A 141 -7.22 10.36 -9.31
N PRO A 142 -6.97 10.88 -8.11
CA PRO A 142 -7.72 10.43 -6.93
C PRO A 142 -9.21 10.64 -7.12
N GLU A 143 -9.99 9.60 -6.88
CA GLU A 143 -11.44 9.63 -7.06
C GLU A 143 -12.17 10.13 -5.84
N ARG A 144 -11.56 10.04 -4.68
CA ARG A 144 -12.16 10.39 -3.41
C ARG A 144 -11.25 11.32 -2.65
N SER A 145 -11.86 12.10 -1.79
CA SER A 145 -11.09 12.95 -0.89
C SER A 145 -11.30 12.46 0.53
N ILE A 146 -10.46 12.94 1.44
CA ILE A 146 -10.55 12.61 2.85
C ILE A 146 -10.89 13.90 3.59
N THR A 147 -11.98 13.86 4.36
CA THR A 147 -12.37 14.99 5.18
C THR A 147 -11.62 14.91 6.49
N ARG A 148 -10.99 16.02 6.85
CA ARG A 148 -10.27 16.11 8.12
C ARG A 148 -10.89 17.20 8.96
N GLU A 149 -11.05 16.91 10.22
CA GLU A 149 -11.61 17.86 11.16
C GLU A 149 -10.56 18.68 11.87
#